data_39b330ee9d7496d604f136649216bde2
#
_entry.id   39b330ee9d7496d604f136649216bde2
#
_cell.length_a   1.000
_cell.length_b   1.000
_cell.length_c   1.000
_cell.angle_alpha   90.00
_cell.angle_beta   90.00
_cell.angle_gamma   90.00
#
_symmetry.space_group_name_H-M   'P 1'
#
loop_
_entity.id
_entity.type
_entity.pdbx_description
1 polymer ?
#
loop_
_entity_poly.entity_id
_entity_poly.type
_entity_poly.pdbx_seq_one_letter_code
_entity_poly.pdbx_strand_id
1 'polypeptide(L)'
;AAAQCFGVLSRKVSAEWVLEGDIQGCFDNISHDWMIANLPMDKVILRKWLKAGYVYQSKLFPSLSGTPQGGIISPVLANMTLDGLETMLAKRFSNAKWTGKKLQLVRYADDFIITGYSKEWLENEVRPAVVEFLAQRGLVLSQEKTKITHIGNGFDFLGWNVRKYNGKLLIKPSKANISAHLDKLRALINANKATRQATLIGLLNPILRGWANYHSHVVAKKVFNQVDNAVWEMLWRWAVRRHPRKTLRWVKDRYFKVQGARRWVFSCDEQSADGRKRQYTLVSASDTPIVRHIKIKAAANPHDPAWDEYFESRWGKRMLVSAKGRAKLYRVWLKQGGRCCACLKPVTKDTPWHSRHIVKLSHGGTDAVANLEI
;
A
#
# COMPACT_ATOMS: atom_id res chain seq x y z
N ALA A 1 3.92 4.18 4.89
CA ALA A 1 4.92 5.00 4.17
C ALA A 1 4.32 6.33 3.69
N ALA A 2 3.28 6.39 2.76
CA ALA A 2 2.78 7.66 2.21
C ALA A 2 2.30 8.66 3.28
N ALA A 3 1.58 8.20 4.32
CA ALA A 3 1.15 9.06 5.43
C ALA A 3 2.35 9.55 6.27
N GLN A 4 3.41 8.78 6.38
CA GLN A 4 4.65 9.18 7.04
C GLN A 4 5.39 10.23 6.20
N CYS A 5 5.56 9.98 4.89
CA CYS A 5 6.13 10.99 3.97
C CYS A 5 5.37 12.30 4.04
N PHE A 6 4.03 12.25 4.04
CA PHE A 6 3.21 13.44 4.18
C PHE A 6 3.45 14.14 5.53
N GLY A 7 3.48 13.40 6.63
CA GLY A 7 3.73 13.95 7.97
C GLY A 7 5.09 14.62 8.13
N VAL A 8 6.11 14.06 7.45
CA VAL A 8 7.50 14.56 7.53
C VAL A 8 7.74 15.75 6.59
N LEU A 9 7.18 15.73 5.38
CA LEU A 9 7.53 16.66 4.30
C LEU A 9 6.48 17.75 4.02
N SER A 10 5.27 17.70 4.59
CA SER A 10 4.17 18.61 4.24
C SER A 10 4.31 20.02 4.83
N ARG A 11 5.04 20.18 5.94
CA ARG A 11 5.20 21.48 6.63
C ARG A 11 6.05 22.46 5.79
N LYS A 12 5.81 23.77 5.90
CA LYS A 12 6.60 24.81 5.24
C LYS A 12 8.08 24.72 5.60
N VAL A 13 8.36 24.49 6.90
CA VAL A 13 9.72 24.37 7.45
C VAL A 13 10.29 22.94 7.40
N SER A 14 9.71 22.02 6.64
CA SER A 14 10.22 20.66 6.52
C SER A 14 11.54 20.62 5.73
N ALA A 15 12.19 19.46 5.74
CA ALA A 15 13.38 19.23 4.94
C ALA A 15 13.11 19.44 3.44
N GLU A 16 14.11 19.92 2.73
CA GLU A 16 14.06 20.15 1.28
C GLU A 16 14.84 19.11 0.50
N TRP A 17 15.75 18.39 1.16
CA TRP A 17 16.56 17.35 0.54
C TRP A 17 16.18 15.97 1.09
N VAL A 18 16.20 14.99 0.21
CA VAL A 18 15.82 13.60 0.50
C VAL A 18 16.85 12.68 -0.11
N LEU A 19 17.43 11.81 0.71
CA LEU A 19 18.23 10.68 0.28
C LEU A 19 17.26 9.49 0.08
N GLU A 20 17.20 9.00 -1.15
CA GLU A 20 16.49 7.78 -1.54
C GLU A 20 17.50 6.63 -1.47
N GLY A 21 17.31 5.69 -0.56
CA GLY A 21 18.22 4.57 -0.35
C GLY A 21 17.63 3.28 -0.87
N ASP A 22 18.42 2.53 -1.64
CA ASP A 22 18.12 1.18 -2.13
C ASP A 22 19.24 0.23 -1.70
N ILE A 23 18.88 -0.94 -1.15
CA ILE A 23 19.83 -1.93 -0.68
C ILE A 23 20.01 -2.99 -1.76
N GLN A 24 21.24 -3.20 -2.21
CA GLN A 24 21.54 -4.17 -3.27
C GLN A 24 21.29 -5.61 -2.78
N GLY A 25 20.32 -6.31 -3.38
CA GLY A 25 20.04 -7.72 -3.08
C GLY A 25 19.82 -7.96 -1.59
N CYS A 26 18.99 -7.14 -0.92
CA CYS A 26 18.80 -7.17 0.54
C CYS A 26 18.58 -8.58 1.07
N PHE A 27 17.63 -9.33 0.50
CA PHE A 27 17.32 -10.68 0.95
C PHE A 27 18.44 -11.69 0.71
N ASP A 28 19.26 -11.48 -0.30
CA ASP A 28 20.27 -12.44 -0.74
C ASP A 28 21.62 -12.27 0.01
N ASN A 29 21.86 -11.08 0.58
CA ASN A 29 23.16 -10.69 1.10
C ASN A 29 23.25 -10.53 2.62
N ILE A 30 22.13 -10.66 3.36
CA ILE A 30 22.19 -10.52 4.83
C ILE A 30 23.14 -11.55 5.43
N SER A 31 24.07 -11.11 6.27
CA SER A 31 25.02 -11.99 6.97
C SER A 31 24.32 -12.93 7.94
N HIS A 32 24.48 -14.25 7.75
CA HIS A 32 23.98 -15.26 8.68
C HIS A 32 24.61 -15.10 10.07
N ASP A 33 25.92 -14.85 10.13
CA ASP A 33 26.64 -14.70 11.39
C ASP A 33 26.12 -13.49 12.19
N TRP A 34 25.88 -12.38 11.47
CA TRP A 34 25.29 -11.21 12.12
C TRP A 34 23.89 -11.51 12.67
N MET A 35 23.02 -12.16 11.89
CA MET A 35 21.69 -12.55 12.35
C MET A 35 21.73 -13.45 13.56
N ILE A 36 22.59 -14.50 13.54
CA ILE A 36 22.75 -15.44 14.65
C ILE A 36 23.25 -14.74 15.90
N ALA A 37 24.15 -13.78 15.77
CA ALA A 37 24.70 -13.03 16.92
C ALA A 37 23.67 -12.07 17.52
N ASN A 38 22.91 -11.34 16.69
CA ASN A 38 22.18 -10.14 17.10
C ASN A 38 20.66 -10.29 17.22
N LEU A 39 20.03 -11.24 16.50
CA LEU A 39 18.57 -11.36 16.55
C LEU A 39 18.11 -12.03 17.87
N PRO A 40 17.05 -11.53 18.53
CA PRO A 40 16.50 -12.10 19.76
C PRO A 40 15.64 -13.34 19.47
N MET A 41 16.26 -14.40 18.94
CA MET A 41 15.63 -15.66 18.57
C MET A 41 16.48 -16.84 19.05
N ASP A 42 15.85 -18.02 19.18
CA ASP A 42 16.59 -19.25 19.43
C ASP A 42 17.62 -19.51 18.32
N LYS A 43 18.89 -19.61 18.73
CA LYS A 43 20.02 -19.70 17.79
C LYS A 43 20.07 -21.01 17.02
N VAL A 44 19.56 -22.11 17.62
CA VAL A 44 19.52 -23.44 16.99
C VAL A 44 18.47 -23.44 15.88
N ILE A 45 17.29 -22.93 16.20
CA ILE A 45 16.19 -22.82 15.23
C ILE A 45 16.57 -21.88 14.07
N LEU A 46 17.12 -20.71 14.41
CA LEU A 46 17.54 -19.73 13.42
C LEU A 46 18.60 -20.32 12.45
N ARG A 47 19.63 -21.02 12.98
CA ARG A 47 20.61 -21.70 12.13
C ARG A 47 19.98 -22.74 11.19
N LYS A 48 19.02 -23.52 11.68
CA LYS A 48 18.30 -24.50 10.85
C LYS A 48 17.54 -23.83 9.72
N TRP A 49 16.85 -22.74 10.00
CA TRP A 49 16.12 -21.97 8.97
C TRP A 49 17.06 -21.37 7.91
N LEU A 50 18.14 -20.73 8.34
CA LEU A 50 19.12 -20.11 7.44
C LEU A 50 19.84 -21.14 6.56
N LYS A 51 20.10 -22.35 7.07
CA LYS A 51 20.78 -23.45 6.36
C LYS A 51 19.84 -24.38 5.61
N ALA A 52 18.53 -24.20 5.72
CA ALA A 52 17.53 -25.09 5.08
C ALA A 52 17.64 -25.07 3.54
N GLY A 53 18.17 -24.01 2.95
CA GLY A 53 18.22 -23.84 1.50
C GLY A 53 16.87 -23.52 0.89
N TYR A 54 16.79 -23.59 -0.41
CA TYR A 54 15.54 -23.40 -1.17
C TYR A 54 15.44 -24.40 -2.31
N VAL A 55 14.20 -24.77 -2.66
CA VAL A 55 13.94 -25.69 -3.77
C VAL A 55 13.57 -24.87 -5.01
N TYR A 56 14.31 -25.06 -6.08
CA TYR A 56 14.03 -24.47 -7.39
C TYR A 56 14.08 -25.58 -8.46
N GLN A 57 13.05 -25.68 -9.29
CA GLN A 57 12.90 -26.73 -10.32
C GLN A 57 13.17 -28.15 -9.76
N SER A 58 12.60 -28.45 -8.59
CA SER A 58 12.73 -29.72 -7.88
C SER A 58 14.17 -30.07 -7.43
N LYS A 59 15.11 -29.11 -7.43
CA LYS A 59 16.46 -29.26 -6.88
C LYS A 59 16.63 -28.39 -5.66
N LEU A 60 17.33 -28.93 -4.64
CA LEU A 60 17.67 -28.19 -3.42
C LEU A 60 18.97 -27.42 -3.63
N PHE A 61 18.93 -26.13 -3.35
CA PHE A 61 20.10 -25.24 -3.36
C PHE A 61 20.43 -24.77 -1.94
N PRO A 62 21.69 -24.79 -1.50
CA PRO A 62 22.10 -24.29 -0.21
C PRO A 62 21.97 -22.77 -0.13
N SER A 63 21.58 -22.26 1.01
CA SER A 63 21.61 -20.82 1.32
C SER A 63 22.90 -20.50 2.10
N LEU A 64 23.86 -19.84 1.44
CA LEU A 64 25.16 -19.50 2.04
C LEU A 64 25.13 -18.13 2.73
N SER A 65 24.28 -17.23 2.25
CA SER A 65 23.99 -15.91 2.82
C SER A 65 22.52 -15.56 2.60
N GLY A 66 22.05 -14.55 3.26
CA GLY A 66 20.69 -14.03 3.08
C GLY A 66 19.59 -14.95 3.56
N THR A 67 18.40 -14.69 3.06
CA THR A 67 17.20 -15.47 3.32
C THR A 67 16.46 -15.70 1.99
N PRO A 68 15.95 -16.92 1.70
CA PRO A 68 15.35 -17.20 0.39
C PRO A 68 14.15 -16.30 0.13
N GLN A 69 14.09 -15.71 -1.07
CA GLN A 69 12.94 -14.91 -1.52
C GLN A 69 11.71 -15.81 -1.59
N GLY A 70 10.63 -15.39 -0.90
CA GLY A 70 9.41 -16.20 -0.77
C GLY A 70 9.36 -17.09 0.48
N GLY A 71 10.42 -17.15 1.27
CA GLY A 71 10.40 -17.81 2.60
C GLY A 71 9.46 -17.07 3.56
N ILE A 72 8.65 -17.81 4.32
CA ILE A 72 7.65 -17.24 5.24
C ILE A 72 8.27 -16.30 6.27
N ILE A 73 9.43 -16.67 6.81
CA ILE A 73 10.12 -15.89 7.85
C ILE A 73 11.05 -14.80 7.29
N SER A 74 11.42 -14.88 6.00
CA SER A 74 12.41 -13.98 5.38
C SER A 74 12.09 -12.49 5.54
N PRO A 75 10.82 -12.03 5.34
CA PRO A 75 10.49 -10.62 5.54
C PRO A 75 10.66 -10.16 7.00
N VAL A 76 10.43 -11.07 7.98
CA VAL A 76 10.60 -10.77 9.40
C VAL A 76 12.09 -10.63 9.72
N LEU A 77 12.92 -11.58 9.29
CA LEU A 77 14.37 -11.55 9.49
C LEU A 77 15.01 -10.32 8.85
N ALA A 78 14.63 -9.98 7.62
CA ALA A 78 15.10 -8.76 6.95
C ALA A 78 14.69 -7.48 7.69
N ASN A 79 13.45 -7.39 8.18
CA ASN A 79 13.01 -6.25 8.96
C ASN A 79 13.79 -6.15 10.30
N MET A 80 13.96 -7.25 11.01
CA MET A 80 14.74 -7.28 12.26
C MET A 80 16.21 -6.92 12.03
N THR A 81 16.79 -7.32 10.89
CA THR A 81 18.17 -6.95 10.52
C THR A 81 18.31 -5.44 10.26
N LEU A 82 17.30 -4.83 9.64
CA LEU A 82 17.30 -3.39 9.36
C LEU A 82 16.79 -2.53 10.53
N ASP A 83 16.29 -3.17 11.59
CA ASP A 83 15.93 -2.44 12.81
C ASP A 83 17.17 -1.82 13.46
N GLY A 84 16.93 -0.69 14.13
CA GLY A 84 18.02 0.09 14.73
C GLY A 84 18.59 1.18 13.81
N LEU A 85 18.31 1.19 12.49
CA LEU A 85 18.77 2.27 11.60
C LEU A 85 18.26 3.64 12.06
N GLU A 86 16.96 3.76 12.42
CA GLU A 86 16.39 5.01 12.93
C GLU A 86 17.06 5.41 14.27
N THR A 87 17.28 4.44 15.15
CA THR A 87 17.91 4.66 16.45
C THR A 87 19.37 5.08 16.30
N MET A 88 20.12 4.44 15.39
CA MET A 88 21.51 4.80 15.09
C MET A 88 21.60 6.23 14.56
N LEU A 89 20.77 6.57 13.57
CA LEU A 89 20.71 7.92 13.02
C LEU A 89 20.33 8.96 14.09
N ALA A 90 19.36 8.64 14.94
CA ALA A 90 18.94 9.51 16.03
C ALA A 90 20.05 9.72 17.06
N LYS A 91 20.83 8.68 17.41
CA LYS A 91 21.96 8.78 18.35
C LYS A 91 23.12 9.56 17.73
N ARG A 92 23.55 9.21 16.52
CA ARG A 92 24.71 9.84 15.85
C ARG A 92 24.48 11.31 15.55
N PHE A 93 23.22 11.66 15.23
CA PHE A 93 22.81 13.03 14.92
C PHE A 93 21.76 13.54 15.93
N SER A 94 21.96 13.25 17.23
CA SER A 94 20.98 13.49 18.32
C SER A 94 20.41 14.90 18.35
N ASN A 95 21.21 15.88 18.00
CA ASN A 95 20.79 17.29 17.92
C ASN A 95 20.14 17.70 16.57
N ALA A 96 20.01 16.75 15.62
CA ALA A 96 19.53 17.06 14.27
C ALA A 96 18.08 17.57 14.22
N LYS A 97 17.20 17.14 15.12
CA LYS A 97 15.82 17.64 15.23
C LYS A 97 15.77 19.07 15.77
N TRP A 98 16.60 19.38 16.76
CA TRP A 98 16.59 20.67 17.45
C TRP A 98 17.50 21.70 16.78
N THR A 99 18.57 21.26 16.10
CA THR A 99 19.52 22.12 15.39
C THR A 99 19.13 22.46 13.95
N GLY A 100 17.91 22.16 13.52
CA GLY A 100 17.44 22.45 12.17
C GLY A 100 17.87 21.47 11.08
N LYS A 101 18.61 20.40 11.40
CA LYS A 101 19.07 19.39 10.43
C LYS A 101 17.93 18.55 9.81
N LYS A 102 16.74 18.56 10.42
CA LYS A 102 15.47 18.01 9.88
C LYS A 102 15.57 16.54 9.46
N LEU A 103 16.36 15.76 10.20
CA LEU A 103 16.57 14.34 9.95
C LEU A 103 15.32 13.53 10.31
N GLN A 104 14.79 12.77 9.36
CA GLN A 104 13.72 11.80 9.56
C GLN A 104 13.96 10.61 8.64
N LEU A 105 13.70 9.40 9.13
CA LEU A 105 13.70 8.17 8.34
C LEU A 105 12.26 7.75 8.04
N VAL A 106 11.98 7.36 6.81
CA VAL A 106 10.76 6.63 6.43
C VAL A 106 11.21 5.37 5.71
N ARG A 107 10.99 4.20 6.32
CA ARG A 107 11.38 2.90 5.79
C ARG A 107 10.16 2.01 5.52
N TYR A 108 10.23 1.24 4.47
CA TYR A 108 9.31 0.16 4.17
C TYR A 108 10.11 -1.02 3.61
N ALA A 109 10.32 -2.04 4.43
CA ALA A 109 11.25 -3.15 4.16
C ALA A 109 12.67 -2.62 3.86
N ASP A 110 13.21 -2.90 2.69
CA ASP A 110 14.50 -2.45 2.18
C ASP A 110 14.47 -1.06 1.53
N ASP A 111 13.29 -0.60 1.09
CA ASP A 111 13.12 0.76 0.56
C ASP A 111 13.07 1.79 1.69
N PHE A 112 13.89 2.82 1.63
CA PHE A 112 13.85 3.89 2.62
C PHE A 112 14.20 5.26 2.06
N ILE A 113 13.73 6.28 2.75
CA ILE A 113 14.13 7.67 2.50
C ILE A 113 14.60 8.31 3.80
N ILE A 114 15.62 9.16 3.70
CA ILE A 114 16.12 9.97 4.81
C ILE A 114 16.05 11.44 4.40
N THR A 115 15.44 12.27 5.23
CA THR A 115 15.33 13.70 4.96
C THR A 115 16.46 14.48 5.61
N GLY A 116 16.87 15.60 5.01
CA GLY A 116 17.92 16.45 5.54
C GLY A 116 17.78 17.90 5.11
N TYR A 117 18.53 18.80 5.76
CA TYR A 117 18.50 20.22 5.50
C TYR A 117 19.34 20.64 4.27
N SER A 118 20.43 19.90 3.95
CA SER A 118 21.24 20.16 2.76
C SER A 118 21.65 18.86 2.05
N LYS A 119 22.02 18.98 0.79
CA LYS A 119 22.51 17.89 -0.04
C LYS A 119 23.86 17.41 0.46
N GLU A 120 24.77 18.31 0.72
CA GLU A 120 26.14 18.06 1.14
C GLU A 120 26.17 17.29 2.47
N TRP A 121 25.31 17.68 3.40
CA TRP A 121 25.22 16.97 4.69
C TRP A 121 24.71 15.55 4.55
N LEU A 122 23.70 15.33 3.69
CA LEU A 122 23.22 13.97 3.39
C LEU A 122 24.28 13.12 2.70
N GLU A 123 25.07 13.72 1.78
CA GLU A 123 26.14 13.03 1.03
C GLU A 123 27.32 12.68 1.93
N ASN A 124 27.83 13.63 2.72
CA ASN A 124 29.11 13.53 3.39
C ASN A 124 29.02 12.95 4.81
N GLU A 125 27.87 13.06 5.47
CA GLU A 125 27.71 12.59 6.85
C GLU A 125 26.67 11.46 6.97
N VAL A 126 25.48 11.64 6.41
CA VAL A 126 24.39 10.67 6.61
C VAL A 126 24.58 9.41 5.78
N ARG A 127 24.92 9.55 4.50
CA ARG A 127 25.17 8.40 3.60
C ARG A 127 26.29 7.49 4.12
N PRO A 128 27.47 7.99 4.54
CA PRO A 128 28.51 7.15 5.13
C PRO A 128 28.05 6.41 6.40
N ALA A 129 27.27 7.06 7.26
CA ALA A 129 26.71 6.43 8.45
C ALA A 129 25.76 5.26 8.13
N VAL A 130 24.95 5.43 7.07
CA VAL A 130 24.07 4.36 6.57
C VAL A 130 24.88 3.23 5.97
N VAL A 131 25.92 3.52 5.19
CA VAL A 131 26.81 2.51 4.60
C VAL A 131 27.49 1.69 5.70
N GLU A 132 28.02 2.33 6.74
CA GLU A 132 28.63 1.67 7.89
C GLU A 132 27.64 0.74 8.62
N PHE A 133 26.41 1.21 8.84
CA PHE A 133 25.34 0.41 9.45
C PHE A 133 25.00 -0.84 8.63
N LEU A 134 24.89 -0.68 7.31
CA LEU A 134 24.58 -1.78 6.39
C LEU A 134 25.73 -2.77 6.27
N ALA A 135 26.98 -2.29 6.17
CA ALA A 135 28.16 -3.12 6.04
C ALA A 135 28.34 -4.11 7.21
N GLN A 136 28.02 -3.69 8.44
CA GLN A 136 28.01 -4.58 9.62
C GLN A 136 27.09 -5.78 9.47
N ARG A 137 26.07 -5.67 8.60
CA ARG A 137 25.02 -6.67 8.33
C ARG A 137 25.25 -7.46 7.06
N GLY A 138 26.41 -7.24 6.39
CA GLY A 138 26.72 -7.82 5.08
C GLY A 138 25.97 -7.17 3.93
N LEU A 139 25.37 -6.00 4.15
CA LEU A 139 24.53 -5.30 3.16
C LEU A 139 25.28 -4.14 2.53
N VAL A 140 24.98 -3.87 1.27
CA VAL A 140 25.59 -2.79 0.48
C VAL A 140 24.51 -1.86 -0.05
N LEU A 141 24.72 -0.55 0.11
CA LEU A 141 23.86 0.48 -0.48
C LEU A 141 24.11 0.54 -2.00
N SER A 142 23.05 0.44 -2.81
CA SER A 142 23.15 0.53 -4.27
C SER A 142 23.60 1.93 -4.67
N GLN A 143 24.76 2.03 -5.32
CA GLN A 143 25.31 3.31 -5.79
C GLN A 143 24.47 3.89 -6.95
N GLU A 144 23.97 3.04 -7.84
CA GLU A 144 23.21 3.46 -9.02
C GLU A 144 21.81 3.99 -8.67
N LYS A 145 21.16 3.35 -7.69
CA LYS A 145 19.77 3.66 -7.32
C LYS A 145 19.66 4.65 -6.16
N THR A 146 20.73 4.79 -5.35
CA THR A 146 20.76 5.76 -4.25
C THR A 146 20.97 7.17 -4.77
N LYS A 147 20.00 8.05 -4.50
CA LYS A 147 19.99 9.43 -5.01
C LYS A 147 19.69 10.42 -3.90
N ILE A 148 20.21 11.63 -4.05
CA ILE A 148 19.82 12.76 -3.19
C ILE A 148 19.08 13.77 -4.05
N THR A 149 17.80 13.95 -3.76
CA THR A 149 16.88 14.72 -4.58
C THR A 149 16.30 15.89 -3.78
N HIS A 150 16.21 17.05 -4.41
CA HIS A 150 15.47 18.18 -3.85
C HIS A 150 13.96 17.94 -4.00
N ILE A 151 13.19 18.18 -2.94
CA ILE A 151 11.74 17.90 -2.89
C ILE A 151 10.93 18.67 -3.94
N GLY A 152 11.45 19.81 -4.42
CA GLY A 152 10.88 20.59 -5.53
C GLY A 152 10.97 19.87 -6.88
N ASN A 153 11.97 19.01 -7.09
CA ASN A 153 12.08 18.15 -8.27
C ASN A 153 11.19 16.94 -8.13
N GLY A 154 10.98 16.46 -6.90
CA GLY A 154 10.22 15.28 -6.56
C GLY A 154 10.99 13.98 -6.75
N PHE A 155 10.55 12.95 -6.05
CA PHE A 155 11.13 11.61 -6.10
C PHE A 155 10.02 10.55 -6.12
N ASP A 156 10.36 9.35 -6.59
CA ASP A 156 9.45 8.22 -6.63
C ASP A 156 9.74 7.27 -5.47
N PHE A 157 8.72 6.98 -4.66
CA PHE A 157 8.83 6.08 -3.52
C PHE A 157 7.61 5.16 -3.46
N LEU A 158 7.83 3.85 -3.47
CA LEU A 158 6.78 2.83 -3.42
C LEU A 158 5.66 3.06 -4.46
N GLY A 159 6.03 3.40 -5.69
CA GLY A 159 5.08 3.66 -6.78
C GLY A 159 4.32 5.00 -6.69
N TRP A 160 4.70 5.88 -5.79
CA TRP A 160 4.18 7.25 -5.70
C TRP A 160 5.27 8.27 -6.00
N ASN A 161 4.92 9.32 -6.72
CA ASN A 161 5.72 10.52 -6.85
C ASN A 161 5.40 11.49 -5.72
N VAL A 162 6.41 11.83 -4.94
CA VAL A 162 6.35 12.76 -3.80
C VAL A 162 7.03 14.06 -4.18
N ARG A 163 6.28 15.16 -4.27
CA ARG A 163 6.82 16.44 -4.75
C ARG A 163 6.15 17.64 -4.10
N LYS A 164 6.92 18.69 -3.80
CA LYS A 164 6.40 20.02 -3.44
C LYS A 164 6.20 20.89 -4.67
N TYR A 165 5.00 21.44 -4.80
CA TYR A 165 4.63 22.44 -5.80
C TYR A 165 4.28 23.74 -5.08
N ASN A 166 5.06 24.80 -5.27
CA ASN A 166 4.84 26.08 -4.60
C ASN A 166 4.58 25.94 -3.09
N GLY A 167 5.43 25.18 -2.40
CA GLY A 167 5.34 24.92 -0.96
C GLY A 167 4.29 23.88 -0.53
N LYS A 168 3.42 23.39 -1.42
CA LYS A 168 2.39 22.39 -1.13
C LYS A 168 2.84 21.00 -1.56
N LEU A 169 2.93 20.07 -0.60
CA LEU A 169 3.28 18.69 -0.88
C LEU A 169 2.10 17.94 -1.53
N LEU A 170 2.37 17.31 -2.66
CA LEU A 170 1.44 16.39 -3.32
C LEU A 170 2.11 15.02 -3.45
N ILE A 171 1.36 13.97 -3.12
CA ILE A 171 1.72 12.57 -3.34
C ILE A 171 0.74 12.05 -4.39
N LYS A 172 1.26 11.54 -5.50
CA LYS A 172 0.46 11.05 -6.65
C LYS A 172 1.00 9.69 -7.10
N PRO A 173 0.25 8.86 -7.83
CA PRO A 173 0.81 7.72 -8.53
C PRO A 173 1.99 8.16 -9.41
N SER A 174 3.10 7.42 -9.40
CA SER A 174 4.27 7.75 -10.23
C SER A 174 4.01 7.45 -11.71
N LYS A 175 4.68 8.13 -12.60
CA LYS A 175 4.54 7.92 -14.05
C LYS A 175 4.93 6.49 -14.43
N ALA A 176 5.99 5.96 -13.84
CA ALA A 176 6.43 4.59 -14.08
C ALA A 176 5.37 3.56 -13.64
N ASN A 177 4.76 3.75 -12.46
CA ASN A 177 3.70 2.87 -11.97
C ASN A 177 2.45 2.92 -12.86
N ILE A 178 2.06 4.10 -13.33
CA ILE A 178 0.92 4.26 -14.26
C ILE A 178 1.20 3.53 -15.59
N SER A 179 2.40 3.72 -16.17
CA SER A 179 2.79 3.07 -17.42
C SER A 179 2.79 1.55 -17.27
N ALA A 180 3.43 1.01 -16.24
CA ALA A 180 3.47 -0.42 -15.97
C ALA A 180 2.06 -1.02 -15.79
N HIS A 181 1.15 -0.29 -15.12
CA HIS A 181 -0.24 -0.71 -14.96
C HIS A 181 -0.98 -0.77 -16.31
N LEU A 182 -0.85 0.27 -17.13
CA LEU A 182 -1.47 0.30 -18.48
C LEU A 182 -0.89 -0.76 -19.40
N ASP A 183 0.42 -1.02 -19.33
CA ASP A 183 1.08 -2.06 -20.12
C ASP A 183 0.60 -3.47 -19.73
N LYS A 184 0.43 -3.71 -18.42
CA LYS A 184 -0.17 -4.96 -17.91
C LYS A 184 -1.60 -5.17 -18.43
N LEU A 185 -2.43 -4.12 -18.40
CA LEU A 185 -3.79 -4.19 -18.91
C LEU A 185 -3.82 -4.41 -20.42
N ARG A 186 -2.94 -3.73 -21.17
CA ARG A 186 -2.79 -3.88 -22.62
C ARG A 186 -2.38 -5.30 -23.00
N ALA A 187 -1.40 -5.87 -22.30
CA ALA A 187 -0.94 -7.24 -22.51
C ALA A 187 -2.09 -8.23 -22.27
N LEU A 188 -2.85 -8.06 -21.17
CA LEU A 188 -3.98 -8.92 -20.84
C LEU A 188 -5.09 -8.85 -21.90
N ILE A 189 -5.47 -7.65 -22.35
CA ILE A 189 -6.49 -7.46 -23.40
C ILE A 189 -6.02 -8.08 -24.71
N ASN A 190 -4.74 -7.92 -25.08
CA ASN A 190 -4.17 -8.48 -26.31
C ASN A 190 -4.07 -10.00 -26.27
N ALA A 191 -3.79 -10.61 -25.13
CA ALA A 191 -3.79 -12.06 -24.95
C ALA A 191 -5.22 -12.65 -25.04
N ASN A 192 -6.26 -11.84 -24.78
CA ASN A 192 -7.64 -12.29 -24.71
C ASN A 192 -8.53 -11.74 -25.87
N LYS A 193 -7.99 -11.74 -27.09
CA LYS A 193 -8.66 -11.19 -28.27
C LYS A 193 -9.97 -11.88 -28.63
N ALA A 194 -10.06 -13.20 -28.45
CA ALA A 194 -11.24 -14.02 -28.78
C ALA A 194 -12.13 -14.36 -27.57
N THR A 195 -11.73 -13.99 -26.35
CA THR A 195 -12.42 -14.32 -25.10
C THR A 195 -13.80 -13.65 -25.01
N ARG A 196 -14.77 -14.27 -24.31
CA ARG A 196 -16.07 -13.66 -24.03
C ARG A 196 -15.92 -12.38 -23.19
N GLN A 197 -16.85 -11.43 -23.42
CA GLN A 197 -16.81 -10.14 -22.73
C GLN A 197 -16.85 -10.28 -21.21
N ALA A 198 -17.70 -11.13 -20.66
CA ALA A 198 -17.80 -11.37 -19.21
C ALA A 198 -16.50 -11.90 -18.62
N THR A 199 -15.84 -12.85 -19.32
CA THR A 199 -14.54 -13.39 -18.90
C THR A 199 -13.46 -12.30 -18.88
N LEU A 200 -13.41 -11.46 -19.93
CA LEU A 200 -12.46 -10.34 -19.98
C LEU A 200 -12.70 -9.34 -18.83
N ILE A 201 -13.95 -9.01 -18.54
CA ILE A 201 -14.32 -8.15 -17.39
C ILE A 201 -13.87 -8.81 -16.10
N GLY A 202 -14.08 -10.11 -15.94
CA GLY A 202 -13.64 -10.88 -14.77
C GLY A 202 -12.13 -10.82 -14.53
N LEU A 203 -11.34 -10.85 -15.60
CA LEU A 203 -9.87 -10.75 -15.54
C LEU A 203 -9.39 -9.31 -15.24
N LEU A 204 -10.03 -8.30 -15.79
CA LEU A 204 -9.63 -6.89 -15.64
C LEU A 204 -10.01 -6.30 -14.28
N ASN A 205 -11.19 -6.62 -13.78
CA ASN A 205 -11.74 -6.01 -12.57
C ASN A 205 -10.86 -6.16 -11.32
N PRO A 206 -10.26 -7.34 -11.00
CA PRO A 206 -9.35 -7.47 -9.87
C PRO A 206 -8.12 -6.57 -9.98
N ILE A 207 -7.56 -6.44 -11.20
CA ILE A 207 -6.37 -5.63 -11.47
C ILE A 207 -6.70 -4.14 -11.30
N LEU A 208 -7.80 -3.67 -11.89
CA LEU A 208 -8.26 -2.28 -11.77
C LEU A 208 -8.58 -1.90 -10.33
N ARG A 209 -9.34 -2.75 -9.61
CA ARG A 209 -9.66 -2.52 -8.19
C ARG A 209 -8.43 -2.51 -7.32
N GLY A 210 -7.53 -3.49 -7.49
CA GLY A 210 -6.31 -3.59 -6.69
C GLY A 210 -5.44 -2.34 -6.84
N TRP A 211 -5.22 -1.90 -8.08
CA TRP A 211 -4.44 -0.71 -8.37
C TRP A 211 -5.11 0.58 -7.86
N ALA A 212 -6.41 0.75 -8.09
CA ALA A 212 -7.15 1.91 -7.60
C ALA A 212 -7.19 1.98 -6.07
N ASN A 213 -7.39 0.84 -5.40
CA ASN A 213 -7.36 0.76 -3.94
C ASN A 213 -5.97 1.09 -3.37
N TYR A 214 -4.89 0.63 -4.02
CA TYR A 214 -3.52 0.96 -3.62
C TYR A 214 -3.27 2.47 -3.63
N HIS A 215 -3.82 3.17 -4.62
CA HIS A 215 -3.64 4.62 -4.76
C HIS A 215 -4.77 5.46 -4.14
N SER A 216 -5.76 4.84 -3.50
CA SER A 216 -6.94 5.54 -2.96
C SER A 216 -6.66 6.50 -1.80
N HIS A 217 -5.46 6.47 -1.22
CA HIS A 217 -5.09 7.34 -0.10
C HIS A 217 -4.21 8.53 -0.49
N VAL A 218 -3.93 8.70 -1.78
CA VAL A 218 -3.13 9.79 -2.33
C VAL A 218 -3.93 10.63 -3.34
N VAL A 219 -3.31 11.66 -3.94
CA VAL A 219 -3.98 12.53 -4.92
C VAL A 219 -4.04 11.81 -6.28
N ALA A 220 -5.04 10.95 -6.48
CA ALA A 220 -5.11 10.05 -7.63
C ALA A 220 -6.30 10.26 -8.58
N LYS A 221 -7.33 11.08 -8.25
CA LYS A 221 -8.56 11.19 -9.06
C LYS A 221 -8.32 11.53 -10.52
N LYS A 222 -7.45 12.50 -10.81
CA LYS A 222 -7.11 12.86 -12.20
C LYS A 222 -6.45 11.69 -12.94
N VAL A 223 -5.58 10.95 -12.24
CA VAL A 223 -4.89 9.78 -12.79
C VAL A 223 -5.87 8.63 -13.00
N PHE A 224 -6.82 8.42 -12.09
CA PHE A 224 -7.87 7.42 -12.25
C PHE A 224 -8.69 7.66 -13.53
N ASN A 225 -9.10 8.91 -13.77
CA ASN A 225 -9.79 9.26 -15.02
C ASN A 225 -8.94 9.00 -16.27
N GLN A 226 -7.64 9.29 -16.21
CA GLN A 226 -6.70 8.99 -17.32
C GLN A 226 -6.60 7.49 -17.60
N VAL A 227 -6.52 6.68 -16.54
CA VAL A 227 -6.49 5.21 -16.66
C VAL A 227 -7.82 4.70 -17.22
N ASP A 228 -8.97 5.17 -16.73
CA ASP A 228 -10.28 4.78 -17.23
C ASP A 228 -10.43 5.09 -18.72
N ASN A 229 -9.98 6.26 -19.17
CA ASN A 229 -10.00 6.63 -20.59
C ASN A 229 -9.09 5.72 -21.44
N ALA A 230 -7.86 5.45 -20.98
CA ALA A 230 -6.94 4.58 -21.69
C ALA A 230 -7.47 3.14 -21.79
N VAL A 231 -8.08 2.62 -20.73
CA VAL A 231 -8.72 1.30 -20.71
C VAL A 231 -9.91 1.26 -21.66
N TRP A 232 -10.74 2.31 -21.64
CA TRP A 232 -11.86 2.44 -22.56
C TRP A 232 -11.40 2.38 -24.03
N GLU A 233 -10.36 3.11 -24.39
CA GLU A 233 -9.79 3.08 -25.75
C GLU A 233 -9.26 1.68 -26.14
N MET A 234 -8.61 0.98 -25.23
CA MET A 234 -8.12 -0.38 -25.47
C MET A 234 -9.29 -1.34 -25.74
N LEU A 235 -10.35 -1.24 -24.94
CA LEU A 235 -11.55 -2.08 -25.07
C LEU A 235 -12.39 -1.71 -26.29
N TRP A 236 -12.43 -0.43 -26.67
CA TRP A 236 -13.06 -0.02 -27.93
C TRP A 236 -12.36 -0.66 -29.12
N ARG A 237 -11.03 -0.58 -29.20
CA ARG A 237 -10.23 -1.24 -30.27
C ARG A 237 -10.42 -2.75 -30.25
N TRP A 238 -10.48 -3.37 -29.09
CA TRP A 238 -10.76 -4.79 -28.93
C TRP A 238 -12.14 -5.16 -29.50
N ALA A 239 -13.17 -4.39 -29.21
CA ALA A 239 -14.53 -4.62 -29.67
C ALA A 239 -14.68 -4.42 -31.19
N VAL A 240 -14.14 -3.32 -31.74
CA VAL A 240 -14.18 -3.01 -33.19
C VAL A 240 -13.46 -4.10 -34.01
N ARG A 241 -12.28 -4.53 -33.55
CA ARG A 241 -11.52 -5.57 -34.25
C ARG A 241 -12.28 -6.90 -34.39
N ARG A 242 -13.15 -7.23 -33.47
CA ARG A 242 -13.92 -8.49 -33.47
C ARG A 242 -15.00 -8.51 -34.56
N HIS A 243 -15.41 -7.35 -35.03
CA HIS A 243 -16.55 -7.19 -35.95
C HIS A 243 -16.20 -6.25 -37.09
N PRO A 244 -15.24 -6.60 -37.97
CA PRO A 244 -14.76 -5.69 -39.03
C PRO A 244 -15.84 -5.33 -40.05
N ARG A 245 -16.88 -6.17 -40.18
CA ARG A 245 -18.00 -5.94 -41.12
C ARG A 245 -19.24 -5.26 -40.49
N LYS A 246 -19.16 -4.88 -39.19
CA LYS A 246 -20.28 -4.22 -38.50
C LYS A 246 -19.99 -2.73 -38.32
N THR A 247 -21.09 -1.92 -38.26
CA THR A 247 -20.97 -0.48 -38.02
C THR A 247 -20.47 -0.22 -36.58
N LEU A 248 -19.84 0.93 -36.41
CA LEU A 248 -19.37 1.36 -35.07
C LEU A 248 -20.53 1.50 -34.05
N ARG A 249 -21.72 1.90 -34.56
CA ARG A 249 -22.96 1.98 -33.76
C ARG A 249 -23.35 0.60 -33.24
N TRP A 250 -23.32 -0.43 -34.09
CA TRP A 250 -23.62 -1.80 -33.68
C TRP A 250 -22.63 -2.29 -32.64
N VAL A 251 -21.32 -2.04 -32.83
CA VAL A 251 -20.27 -2.41 -31.86
C VAL A 251 -20.51 -1.73 -30.52
N LYS A 252 -20.86 -0.43 -30.54
CA LYS A 252 -21.20 0.30 -29.30
C LYS A 252 -22.36 -0.37 -28.58
N ASP A 253 -23.49 -0.57 -29.28
CA ASP A 253 -24.71 -1.09 -28.68
C ASP A 253 -24.54 -2.53 -28.18
N ARG A 254 -23.64 -3.31 -28.80
CA ARG A 254 -23.30 -4.68 -28.39
C ARG A 254 -22.47 -4.75 -27.11
N TYR A 255 -21.45 -3.89 -26.97
CA TYR A 255 -20.42 -4.01 -25.95
C TYR A 255 -20.50 -2.96 -24.85
N PHE A 256 -21.15 -1.84 -25.12
CA PHE A 256 -21.24 -0.71 -24.20
C PHE A 256 -22.68 -0.40 -23.85
N LYS A 257 -23.00 -0.32 -22.57
CA LYS A 257 -24.34 -0.09 -22.07
C LYS A 257 -24.44 1.25 -21.35
N VAL A 258 -25.66 1.73 -21.19
CA VAL A 258 -25.96 2.87 -20.31
C VAL A 258 -26.17 2.34 -18.89
N GLN A 259 -25.49 2.90 -17.91
CA GLN A 259 -25.68 2.58 -16.50
C GLN A 259 -25.78 3.88 -15.68
N GLY A 260 -26.96 4.21 -15.22
CA GLY A 260 -27.22 5.49 -14.56
C GLY A 260 -26.89 6.65 -15.49
N ALA A 261 -26.06 7.59 -15.05
CA ALA A 261 -25.60 8.72 -15.84
C ALA A 261 -24.49 8.41 -16.87
N ARG A 262 -23.93 7.20 -16.85
CA ARG A 262 -22.81 6.80 -17.73
C ARG A 262 -23.32 6.12 -18.98
N ARG A 263 -22.88 6.60 -20.15
CA ARG A 263 -23.39 6.13 -21.44
C ARG A 263 -22.54 5.08 -22.16
N TRP A 264 -21.27 4.87 -21.76
CA TRP A 264 -20.34 4.01 -22.48
C TRP A 264 -19.65 3.04 -21.52
N VAL A 265 -20.45 2.33 -20.72
CA VAL A 265 -19.94 1.36 -19.75
C VAL A 265 -19.75 0.02 -20.44
N PHE A 266 -18.53 -0.50 -20.44
CA PHE A 266 -18.23 -1.84 -20.96
C PHE A 266 -18.87 -2.88 -20.06
N SER A 267 -20.01 -3.45 -20.51
CA SER A 267 -20.81 -4.39 -19.72
C SER A 267 -21.63 -5.33 -20.60
N CYS A 268 -21.92 -6.51 -20.07
CA CYS A 268 -22.78 -7.51 -20.70
C CYS A 268 -23.63 -8.25 -19.68
N ASP A 269 -24.72 -8.81 -20.17
CA ASP A 269 -25.58 -9.71 -19.42
C ASP A 269 -25.31 -11.14 -19.94
N GLU A 270 -24.94 -12.06 -19.06
CA GLU A 270 -24.77 -13.49 -19.38
C GLU A 270 -25.52 -14.35 -18.38
N GLN A 271 -25.98 -15.51 -18.82
CA GLN A 271 -26.50 -16.52 -17.92
C GLN A 271 -25.35 -17.21 -17.21
N SER A 272 -25.40 -17.26 -15.88
CA SER A 272 -24.49 -18.04 -15.06
C SER A 272 -24.81 -19.53 -15.18
N ALA A 273 -23.91 -20.40 -14.77
CA ALA A 273 -24.10 -21.85 -14.78
C ALA A 273 -25.34 -22.30 -13.97
N ASP A 274 -25.80 -21.48 -13.03
CA ASP A 274 -27.00 -21.67 -12.22
C ASP A 274 -28.29 -21.15 -12.90
N GLY A 275 -28.23 -20.80 -14.21
CA GLY A 275 -29.36 -20.28 -15.00
C GLY A 275 -29.76 -18.84 -14.70
N ARG A 276 -29.12 -18.18 -13.73
CA ARG A 276 -29.44 -16.79 -13.37
C ARG A 276 -28.78 -15.80 -14.33
N LYS A 277 -29.50 -14.77 -14.74
CA LYS A 277 -28.93 -13.63 -15.48
C LYS A 277 -28.03 -12.83 -14.55
N ARG A 278 -26.74 -12.68 -14.90
CA ARG A 278 -25.77 -11.85 -14.18
C ARG A 278 -25.26 -10.75 -15.11
N GLN A 279 -25.26 -9.54 -14.61
CA GLN A 279 -24.64 -8.42 -15.28
C GLN A 279 -23.16 -8.33 -14.90
N TYR A 280 -22.30 -8.38 -15.90
CA TYR A 280 -20.86 -8.16 -15.75
C TYR A 280 -20.53 -6.74 -16.20
N THR A 281 -19.93 -5.96 -15.32
CA THR A 281 -19.60 -4.55 -15.56
C THR A 281 -18.14 -4.30 -15.25
N LEU A 282 -17.47 -3.58 -16.15
CA LEU A 282 -16.11 -3.12 -15.92
C LEU A 282 -16.09 -2.07 -14.80
N VAL A 283 -15.20 -2.25 -13.85
CA VAL A 283 -14.98 -1.29 -12.76
C VAL A 283 -14.24 -0.06 -13.28
N SER A 284 -14.70 1.11 -12.87
CA SER A 284 -14.00 2.36 -13.12
C SER A 284 -13.09 2.69 -11.93
N ALA A 285 -11.82 2.97 -12.18
CA ALA A 285 -10.90 3.40 -11.15
C ALA A 285 -11.34 4.71 -10.48
N SER A 286 -11.95 5.61 -11.27
CA SER A 286 -12.46 6.90 -10.79
C SER A 286 -13.63 6.79 -9.80
N ASP A 287 -14.28 5.63 -9.69
CA ASP A 287 -15.30 5.39 -8.66
C ASP A 287 -14.70 5.18 -7.27
N THR A 288 -13.42 4.80 -7.20
CA THR A 288 -12.74 4.57 -5.94
C THR A 288 -12.63 5.88 -5.14
N PRO A 289 -13.20 5.96 -3.92
CA PRO A 289 -13.11 7.16 -3.11
C PRO A 289 -11.66 7.39 -2.64
N ILE A 290 -11.27 8.66 -2.52
CA ILE A 290 -9.98 9.01 -1.94
C ILE A 290 -10.15 9.16 -0.43
N VAL A 291 -9.55 8.22 0.33
CA VAL A 291 -9.58 8.19 1.80
C VAL A 291 -8.15 8.19 2.31
N ARG A 292 -7.70 9.32 2.84
CA ARG A 292 -6.33 9.46 3.36
C ARG A 292 -6.10 8.60 4.58
N HIS A 293 -4.96 7.93 4.63
CA HIS A 293 -4.54 7.21 5.82
C HIS A 293 -4.12 8.19 6.92
N ILE A 294 -4.63 7.96 8.12
CA ILE A 294 -4.19 8.67 9.32
C ILE A 294 -2.93 7.97 9.84
N LYS A 295 -1.85 8.72 10.10
CA LYS A 295 -0.60 8.17 10.64
C LYS A 295 -0.87 7.45 11.96
N ILE A 296 -0.31 6.24 12.12
CA ILE A 296 -0.31 5.50 13.38
C ILE A 296 0.83 6.07 14.25
N LYS A 297 0.62 6.16 15.56
CA LYS A 297 1.70 6.48 16.51
C LYS A 297 2.80 5.41 16.40
N ALA A 298 4.07 5.83 16.36
CA ALA A 298 5.18 4.90 16.12
C ALA A 298 5.27 3.77 17.16
N ALA A 299 5.01 4.09 18.43
CA ALA A 299 5.02 3.12 19.54
C ALA A 299 3.77 2.23 19.60
N ALA A 300 2.72 2.50 18.80
CA ALA A 300 1.47 1.76 18.91
C ALA A 300 1.61 0.35 18.32
N ASN A 301 1.46 -0.66 19.17
CA ASN A 301 1.48 -2.06 18.80
C ASN A 301 0.05 -2.62 18.82
N PRO A 302 -0.49 -3.15 17.70
CA PRO A 302 -1.85 -3.70 17.65
C PRO A 302 -2.03 -4.99 18.45
N HIS A 303 -0.94 -5.62 18.89
CA HIS A 303 -0.95 -6.85 19.69
C HIS A 303 -0.71 -6.57 21.19
N ASP A 304 -0.52 -5.32 21.58
CA ASP A 304 -0.34 -4.89 22.96
C ASP A 304 -1.66 -4.31 23.50
N PRO A 305 -2.25 -4.93 24.53
CA PRO A 305 -3.52 -4.49 25.12
C PRO A 305 -3.53 -3.03 25.58
N ALA A 306 -2.39 -2.45 25.93
CA ALA A 306 -2.27 -1.05 26.30
C ALA A 306 -2.67 -0.08 25.17
N TRP A 307 -2.69 -0.55 23.93
CA TRP A 307 -3.06 0.24 22.76
C TRP A 307 -4.47 -0.05 22.20
N ASP A 308 -5.23 -0.94 22.84
CA ASP A 308 -6.56 -1.34 22.34
C ASP A 308 -7.50 -0.13 22.17
N GLU A 309 -7.63 0.73 23.19
CA GLU A 309 -8.46 1.94 23.12
C GLU A 309 -8.06 2.87 21.96
N TYR A 310 -6.75 3.04 21.75
CA TYR A 310 -6.23 3.84 20.65
C TYR A 310 -6.63 3.25 19.28
N PHE A 311 -6.52 1.94 19.10
CA PHE A 311 -6.88 1.29 17.84
C PHE A 311 -8.41 1.26 17.64
N GLU A 312 -9.19 1.03 18.67
CA GLU A 312 -10.66 1.08 18.63
C GLU A 312 -11.16 2.47 18.22
N SER A 313 -10.63 3.54 18.84
CA SER A 313 -10.95 4.93 18.46
C SER A 313 -10.62 5.21 16.97
N ARG A 314 -9.47 4.72 16.48
CA ARG A 314 -9.09 4.85 15.06
C ARG A 314 -10.02 4.07 14.14
N TRP A 315 -10.40 2.87 14.55
CA TRP A 315 -11.29 2.00 13.80
C TRP A 315 -12.69 2.61 13.68
N GLY A 316 -13.26 3.13 14.77
CA GLY A 316 -14.54 3.85 14.79
C GLY A 316 -14.54 5.05 13.83
N LYS A 317 -13.48 5.88 13.82
CA LYS A 317 -13.33 6.99 12.86
C LYS A 317 -13.31 6.51 11.41
N ARG A 318 -12.64 5.39 11.11
CA ARG A 318 -12.63 4.79 9.77
C ARG A 318 -14.01 4.30 9.34
N MET A 319 -14.75 3.68 10.25
CA MET A 319 -16.12 3.21 9.99
C MET A 319 -17.06 4.36 9.65
N LEU A 320 -17.00 5.46 10.41
CA LEU A 320 -17.81 6.66 10.14
C LEU A 320 -17.57 7.27 8.74
N VAL A 321 -16.34 7.19 8.25
CA VAL A 321 -15.97 7.74 6.93
C VAL A 321 -16.34 6.81 5.77
N SER A 322 -16.34 5.48 5.98
CA SER A 322 -16.60 4.51 4.92
C SER A 322 -18.09 4.17 4.81
N ALA A 323 -18.61 4.03 3.58
CA ALA A 323 -20.00 3.59 3.36
C ALA A 323 -20.27 2.20 3.97
N LYS A 324 -19.32 1.26 3.83
CA LYS A 324 -19.40 -0.08 4.44
C LYS A 324 -19.37 -0.02 5.97
N GLY A 325 -18.52 0.83 6.54
CA GLY A 325 -18.44 1.02 7.98
C GLY A 325 -19.72 1.61 8.55
N ARG A 326 -20.31 2.60 7.89
CA ARG A 326 -21.61 3.16 8.30
C ARG A 326 -22.73 2.12 8.28
N ALA A 327 -22.80 1.31 7.24
CA ALA A 327 -23.75 0.23 7.15
C ALA A 327 -23.56 -0.82 8.27
N LYS A 328 -22.31 -1.10 8.63
CA LYS A 328 -21.95 -2.01 9.71
C LYS A 328 -22.36 -1.46 11.08
N LEU A 329 -22.03 -0.20 11.36
CA LEU A 329 -22.46 0.50 12.58
C LEU A 329 -23.98 0.59 12.68
N TYR A 330 -24.68 0.85 11.59
CA TYR A 330 -26.14 0.86 11.55
C TYR A 330 -26.74 -0.50 11.93
N ARG A 331 -26.14 -1.62 11.45
CA ARG A 331 -26.56 -2.97 11.86
C ARG A 331 -26.33 -3.25 13.34
N VAL A 332 -25.19 -2.78 13.90
CA VAL A 332 -24.90 -2.88 15.33
C VAL A 332 -25.94 -2.09 16.11
N TRP A 333 -26.22 -0.85 15.72
CA TRP A 333 -27.21 0.01 16.32
C TRP A 333 -28.62 -0.62 16.33
N LEU A 334 -29.05 -1.21 15.20
CA LEU A 334 -30.32 -1.96 15.11
C LEU A 334 -30.35 -3.17 16.05
N LYS A 335 -29.26 -3.95 16.10
CA LYS A 335 -29.13 -5.11 17.00
C LYS A 335 -29.28 -4.71 18.47
N GLN A 336 -28.81 -3.53 18.85
CA GLN A 336 -28.89 -3.00 20.21
C GLN A 336 -30.18 -2.19 20.50
N GLY A 337 -31.16 -2.20 19.58
CA GLY A 337 -32.39 -1.42 19.75
C GLY A 337 -32.16 0.10 19.84
N GLY A 338 -31.07 0.60 19.22
CA GLY A 338 -30.71 2.01 19.25
C GLY A 338 -30.22 2.52 20.61
N ARG A 339 -29.82 1.64 21.53
CA ARG A 339 -29.37 1.97 22.88
C ARG A 339 -27.91 1.56 23.10
N CYS A 340 -27.23 2.30 23.97
CA CYS A 340 -25.89 1.94 24.44
C CYS A 340 -25.95 0.64 25.28
N CYS A 341 -25.04 -0.30 25.00
CA CYS A 341 -24.97 -1.57 25.74
C CYS A 341 -24.57 -1.39 27.21
N ALA A 342 -23.85 -0.34 27.56
CA ALA A 342 -23.36 -0.09 28.91
C ALA A 342 -24.34 0.72 29.78
N CYS A 343 -24.95 1.80 29.24
CA CYS A 343 -25.78 2.71 30.04
C CYS A 343 -27.26 2.73 29.62
N LEU A 344 -27.64 1.93 28.59
CA LEU A 344 -28.99 1.79 28.05
C LEU A 344 -29.64 3.09 27.54
N LYS A 345 -28.89 4.20 27.53
CA LYS A 345 -29.38 5.47 26.99
C LYS A 345 -29.51 5.40 25.47
N PRO A 346 -30.45 6.12 24.83
CA PRO A 346 -30.57 6.19 23.38
C PRO A 346 -29.26 6.69 22.73
N VAL A 347 -28.82 6.00 21.72
CA VAL A 347 -27.67 6.41 20.85
C VAL A 347 -28.25 7.17 19.67
N THR A 348 -28.02 8.46 19.60
CA THR A 348 -28.45 9.35 18.52
C THR A 348 -27.24 9.96 17.83
N LYS A 349 -27.46 10.69 16.73
CA LYS A 349 -26.38 11.42 16.03
C LYS A 349 -25.74 12.51 16.90
N ASP A 350 -26.44 13.01 17.90
CA ASP A 350 -26.00 14.10 18.78
C ASP A 350 -25.42 13.57 20.11
N THR A 351 -25.49 12.28 20.36
CA THR A 351 -24.92 11.62 21.52
C THR A 351 -23.45 11.28 21.27
N PRO A 352 -22.52 11.64 22.16
CA PRO A 352 -21.13 11.15 22.03
C PRO A 352 -21.11 9.64 22.26
N TRP A 353 -20.71 8.89 21.26
CA TRP A 353 -20.59 7.44 21.29
C TRP A 353 -19.37 6.95 20.53
N HIS A 354 -18.92 5.76 20.81
CA HIS A 354 -17.88 5.06 20.06
C HIS A 354 -18.23 3.58 19.96
N SER A 355 -17.71 2.94 18.94
CA SER A 355 -17.86 1.50 18.78
C SER A 355 -16.66 0.77 19.37
N ARG A 356 -16.91 -0.38 20.01
CA ARG A 356 -15.86 -1.26 20.53
C ARG A 356 -16.10 -2.72 20.15
N HIS A 357 -15.06 -3.52 20.23
CA HIS A 357 -15.17 -4.98 20.09
C HIS A 357 -15.52 -5.60 21.43
N ILE A 358 -16.48 -6.53 21.45
CA ILE A 358 -16.85 -7.33 22.63
C ILE A 358 -15.66 -8.18 23.05
N VAL A 359 -15.10 -8.95 22.10
CA VAL A 359 -13.80 -9.60 22.24
C VAL A 359 -12.78 -8.78 21.44
N LYS A 360 -11.76 -8.27 22.12
CA LYS A 360 -10.75 -7.41 21.52
C LYS A 360 -9.99 -8.12 20.40
N LEU A 361 -9.58 -7.39 19.37
CA LEU A 361 -8.81 -7.97 18.25
C LEU A 361 -7.48 -8.55 18.73
N SER A 362 -6.83 -7.93 19.73
CA SER A 362 -5.62 -8.44 20.39
C SER A 362 -5.82 -9.79 21.10
N HIS A 363 -7.06 -10.13 21.46
CA HIS A 363 -7.45 -11.41 22.07
C HIS A 363 -8.14 -12.36 21.10
N GLY A 364 -7.90 -12.21 19.79
CA GLY A 364 -8.47 -13.08 18.76
C GLY A 364 -9.89 -12.77 18.35
N GLY A 365 -10.45 -11.62 18.78
CA GLY A 365 -11.77 -11.15 18.35
C GLY A 365 -11.81 -10.88 16.84
N THR A 366 -13.02 -10.95 16.27
CA THR A 366 -13.24 -10.69 14.85
C THR A 366 -13.88 -9.32 14.63
N ASP A 367 -13.73 -8.78 13.43
CA ASP A 367 -14.37 -7.54 13.00
C ASP A 367 -15.82 -7.77 12.50
N ALA A 368 -16.49 -8.83 12.95
CA ALA A 368 -17.87 -9.16 12.60
C ALA A 368 -18.88 -8.31 13.40
N VAL A 369 -20.07 -8.04 12.82
CA VAL A 369 -21.16 -7.29 13.51
C VAL A 369 -21.54 -7.96 14.85
N ALA A 370 -21.41 -9.29 14.95
CA ALA A 370 -21.69 -10.04 16.17
C ALA A 370 -20.73 -9.68 17.32
N ASN A 371 -19.51 -9.29 17.01
CA ASN A 371 -18.45 -8.92 17.96
C ASN A 371 -18.32 -7.39 18.16
N LEU A 372 -19.33 -6.62 17.79
CA LEU A 372 -19.33 -5.17 17.89
C LEU A 372 -20.47 -4.66 18.75
N GLU A 373 -20.19 -3.60 19.50
CA GLU A 373 -21.17 -2.84 20.27
C GLU A 373 -20.90 -1.33 20.21
N ILE A 374 -21.94 -0.51 20.51
CA ILE A 374 -21.89 0.95 20.53
C ILE A 374 -22.28 1.44 21.93
#